data_2bbff143270ff7681a0e5b1a57568e8c
#
_entry.id   2bbff143270ff7681a0e5b1a57568e8c
#
_cell.length_a   1.000
_cell.length_b   1.000
_cell.length_c   1.000
_cell.angle_alpha   90.00
_cell.angle_beta   90.00
_cell.angle_gamma   90.00
#
_symmetry.space_group_name_H-M   'P 1'
#
loop_
_entity.id
_entity.type
_entity.pdbx_description
1 polymer ?
#
loop_
_entity_poly.entity_id
_entity_poly.type
_entity_poly.pdbx_seq_one_letter_code
_entity_poly.pdbx_strand_id
1 'polypeptide(L)'
;MFYVYILQSLSKKDELYIGFTKDLKNRLVEHNQKQNFSTKRYTPWKLIYYEACLNEIDAERREKYFKVSQGRRLLRRRLKEYLYQQKIL
;
A
#
# COMPACT_ATOMS: atom_id res chain seq x y z
N MET A 1 -3.60 8.09 14.97
CA MET A 1 -2.49 7.92 14.01
C MET A 1 -2.99 8.04 12.58
N PHE A 2 -2.10 8.45 11.69
CA PHE A 2 -2.37 8.49 10.26
C PHE A 2 -1.45 7.49 9.58
N TYR A 3 -1.97 6.71 8.67
CA TYR A 3 -1.26 5.56 8.11
C TYR A 3 -1.02 5.74 6.62
N VAL A 4 0.20 5.43 6.20
CA VAL A 4 0.51 5.19 4.78
C VAL A 4 0.63 3.68 4.64
N TYR A 5 -0.10 3.10 3.71
CA TYR A 5 -0.18 1.64 3.62
C TYR A 5 0.04 1.16 2.19
N ILE A 6 0.53 -0.07 2.10
CA ILE A 6 0.81 -0.72 0.83
C ILE A 6 -0.01 -2.00 0.78
N LEU A 7 -0.81 -2.13 -0.28
CA LEU A 7 -1.58 -3.34 -0.54
C LEU A 7 -0.96 -4.07 -1.73
N GLN A 8 -1.02 -5.39 -1.70
CA GLN A 8 -0.66 -6.23 -2.83
C GLN A 8 -1.91 -6.95 -3.31
N SER A 9 -2.14 -6.94 -4.62
CA SER A 9 -3.22 -7.71 -5.24
C SER A 9 -2.89 -9.20 -5.17
N LEU A 10 -3.85 -10.02 -4.73
CA LEU A 10 -3.69 -11.46 -4.73
C LEU A 10 -4.03 -12.06 -6.08
N SER A 11 -4.78 -11.35 -6.92
CA SER A 11 -5.10 -11.78 -8.29
C SER A 11 -4.01 -11.40 -9.28
N LYS A 12 -3.25 -10.33 -9.00
CA LYS A 12 -2.14 -9.89 -9.84
C LYS A 12 -1.02 -9.39 -8.93
N LYS A 13 -0.11 -10.27 -8.56
CA LYS A 13 0.86 -10.05 -7.48
C LYS A 13 1.85 -8.91 -7.73
N ASP A 14 2.07 -8.50 -8.97
CA ASP A 14 2.92 -7.35 -9.27
C ASP A 14 2.19 -6.01 -9.14
N GLU A 15 0.89 -6.01 -8.90
CA GLU A 15 0.13 -4.79 -8.65
C GLU A 15 0.15 -4.44 -7.17
N LEU A 16 0.68 -3.27 -6.88
CA LEU A 16 0.71 -2.70 -5.53
C LEU A 16 -0.14 -1.43 -5.51
N TYR A 17 -0.78 -1.17 -4.39
CA TYR A 17 -1.54 0.06 -4.17
C TYR A 17 -0.98 0.78 -2.96
N ILE A 18 -0.75 2.08 -3.10
CA ILE A 18 -0.24 2.94 -2.03
C ILE A 18 -1.36 3.88 -1.64
N GLY A 19 -1.71 3.90 -0.35
CA GLY A 19 -2.81 4.72 0.14
C GLY A 19 -2.51 5.38 1.46
N PHE A 20 -3.44 6.22 1.89
CA PHE A 20 -3.39 6.96 3.15
C PHE A 20 -4.74 6.82 3.83
N THR A 21 -4.74 6.62 5.15
CA THR A 21 -5.99 6.50 5.92
C THR A 21 -5.77 6.78 7.40
N LYS A 22 -6.84 7.16 8.08
CA LYS A 22 -6.90 7.22 9.55
C LYS A 22 -7.29 5.87 10.15
N ASP A 23 -7.94 5.01 9.38
CA ASP A 23 -8.51 3.75 9.85
C ASP A 23 -8.08 2.64 8.90
N LEU A 24 -6.94 2.04 9.21
CA LEU A 24 -6.31 1.05 8.36
C LEU A 24 -7.17 -0.19 8.17
N LYS A 25 -7.74 -0.69 9.26
CA LYS A 25 -8.56 -1.90 9.24
C LYS A 25 -9.80 -1.73 8.37
N ASN A 26 -10.51 -0.62 8.57
CA ASN A 26 -11.72 -0.33 7.80
C ASN A 26 -11.40 -0.09 6.33
N ARG A 27 -10.30 0.60 6.03
CA ARG A 27 -9.91 0.88 4.66
C ARG A 27 -9.59 -0.41 3.89
N LEU A 28 -8.95 -1.38 4.54
CA LEU A 28 -8.67 -2.67 3.91
C LEU A 28 -9.98 -3.41 3.58
N VAL A 29 -10.94 -3.36 4.50
CA VAL A 29 -12.28 -3.94 4.25
C VAL A 29 -12.92 -3.27 3.05
N GLU A 30 -12.88 -1.94 2.97
CA GLU A 30 -13.46 -1.18 1.85
C GLU A 30 -12.86 -1.60 0.51
N HIS A 31 -11.52 -1.73 0.45
CA HIS A 31 -10.86 -2.17 -0.78
C HIS A 31 -11.33 -3.56 -1.20
N ASN A 32 -11.45 -4.48 -0.26
CA ASN A 32 -11.83 -5.85 -0.56
C ASN A 32 -13.32 -6.01 -0.85
N GLN A 33 -14.14 -5.04 -0.45
CA GLN A 33 -15.55 -4.98 -0.82
C GLN A 33 -15.77 -4.21 -2.12
N LYS A 34 -14.69 -3.87 -2.83
CA LYS A 34 -14.72 -3.18 -4.13
C LYS A 34 -15.36 -1.78 -4.06
N GLN A 35 -15.28 -1.15 -2.89
CA GLN A 35 -15.84 0.19 -2.68
C GLN A 35 -14.92 1.30 -3.20
N ASN A 36 -13.69 0.98 -3.52
CA ASN A 36 -12.73 1.92 -4.08
C ASN A 36 -12.56 1.65 -5.56
N PHE A 37 -12.88 2.64 -6.40
CA PHE A 37 -12.83 2.51 -7.85
C PHE A 37 -11.44 2.10 -8.34
N SER A 38 -10.38 2.67 -7.75
CA SER A 38 -9.01 2.43 -8.19
C SER A 38 -8.54 1.00 -7.95
N THR A 39 -9.12 0.30 -6.97
CA THR A 39 -8.61 -1.01 -6.55
C THR A 39 -9.57 -2.16 -6.83
N LYS A 40 -10.82 -1.88 -7.19
CA LYS A 40 -11.83 -2.95 -7.34
C LYS A 40 -11.47 -4.00 -8.37
N ARG A 41 -10.70 -3.62 -9.40
CA ARG A 41 -10.32 -4.50 -10.50
C ARG A 41 -9.41 -5.64 -10.08
N TYR A 42 -8.55 -5.38 -9.07
CA TYR A 42 -7.50 -6.34 -8.69
C TYR A 42 -7.70 -6.92 -7.30
N THR A 43 -8.94 -6.96 -6.83
CA THR A 43 -9.27 -7.64 -5.57
C THR A 43 -9.04 -9.13 -5.68
N PRO A 44 -8.77 -9.84 -4.58
CA PRO A 44 -8.64 -9.30 -3.22
C PRO A 44 -7.26 -8.71 -2.97
N TRP A 45 -7.19 -7.82 -1.97
CA TRP A 45 -5.98 -7.11 -1.58
C TRP A 45 -5.49 -7.57 -0.22
N LYS A 46 -4.17 -7.64 -0.08
CA LYS A 46 -3.50 -8.00 1.17
C LYS A 46 -2.65 -6.82 1.63
N LEU A 47 -2.77 -6.46 2.91
CA LEU A 47 -1.89 -5.46 3.52
C LEU A 47 -0.52 -6.09 3.72
N ILE A 48 0.52 -5.48 3.12
CA ILE A 48 1.88 -6.02 3.20
C ILE A 48 2.85 -5.10 3.96
N TYR A 49 2.49 -3.83 4.15
CA TYR A 49 3.34 -2.88 4.85
C TYR A 49 2.54 -1.64 5.20
N TYR A 50 2.87 -1.01 6.32
CA TYR A 50 2.33 0.31 6.64
C TYR A 50 3.29 1.07 7.54
N GLU A 51 3.16 2.40 7.51
CA GLU A 51 3.84 3.32 8.42
C GLU A 51 2.78 4.17 9.12
N ALA A 52 3.03 4.50 10.37
CA ALA A 52 2.10 5.30 11.17
C ALA A 52 2.76 6.61 11.56
N CYS A 53 2.03 7.71 11.38
CA CYS A 53 2.49 9.06 11.71
C CYS A 53 1.50 9.75 12.63
N LEU A 54 2.00 10.59 13.53
CA LEU A 54 1.14 11.42 14.37
C LEU A 54 0.51 12.57 13.59
N ASN A 55 1.22 13.11 12.62
CA ASN A 55 0.78 14.28 11.87
C ASN A 55 0.26 13.87 10.50
N GLU A 56 -0.92 14.38 10.15
CA GLU A 56 -1.58 14.07 8.88
C GLU A 56 -0.76 14.49 7.67
N ILE A 57 -0.17 15.69 7.73
CA ILE A 57 0.60 16.23 6.61
C ILE A 57 1.85 15.38 6.36
N ASP A 58 2.48 14.91 7.43
CA ASP A 58 3.64 14.02 7.30
C ASP A 58 3.26 12.72 6.59
N ALA A 59 2.11 12.15 6.95
CA ALA A 59 1.64 10.93 6.31
C ALA A 59 1.30 11.15 4.84
N GLU A 60 0.62 12.25 4.51
CA GLU A 60 0.27 12.57 3.13
C GLU A 60 1.52 12.77 2.27
N ARG A 61 2.54 13.45 2.82
CA ARG A 61 3.80 13.64 2.10
C ARG A 61 4.49 12.31 1.83
N ARG A 62 4.46 11.42 2.81
CA ARG A 62 5.06 10.08 2.68
C ARG A 62 4.34 9.25 1.62
N GLU A 63 3.02 9.31 1.59
CA GLU A 63 2.23 8.61 0.56
C GLU A 63 2.62 9.08 -0.84
N LYS A 64 2.71 10.39 -1.03
CA LYS A 64 3.12 10.95 -2.32
C LYS A 64 4.53 10.52 -2.71
N TYR A 65 5.45 10.49 -1.73
CA TYR A 65 6.82 10.06 -1.96
C TYR A 65 6.88 8.61 -2.47
N PHE A 66 6.10 7.72 -1.88
CA PHE A 66 6.10 6.32 -2.31
C PHE A 66 5.58 6.14 -3.74
N LYS A 67 4.87 7.13 -4.28
CA LYS A 67 4.33 7.05 -5.64
C LYS A 67 5.32 7.52 -6.72
N VAL A 68 6.43 8.15 -6.34
CA VAL A 68 7.47 8.56 -7.29
C VAL A 68 8.59 7.52 -7.34
N SER A 69 9.46 7.62 -8.37
CA SER A 69 10.50 6.62 -8.63
C SER A 69 11.42 6.34 -7.44
N GLN A 70 11.87 7.40 -6.77
CA GLN A 70 12.77 7.24 -5.62
C GLN A 70 12.09 6.51 -4.47
N GLY A 71 10.84 6.86 -4.18
CA GLY A 71 10.07 6.22 -3.13
C GLY A 71 9.74 4.77 -3.45
N ARG A 72 9.46 4.47 -4.71
CA ARG A 72 9.23 3.09 -5.15
C ARG A 72 10.48 2.24 -4.98
N ARG A 73 11.66 2.79 -5.27
CA ARG A 73 12.93 2.09 -5.04
C ARG A 73 13.15 1.84 -3.55
N LEU A 74 12.83 2.82 -2.71
CA LEU A 74 12.92 2.65 -1.26
C LEU A 74 12.01 1.52 -0.78
N LEU A 75 10.75 1.50 -1.24
CA LEU A 75 9.81 0.43 -0.88
C LEU A 75 10.33 -0.93 -1.29
N ARG A 76 10.85 -1.07 -2.50
CA ARG A 76 11.39 -2.35 -2.97
C ARG A 76 12.54 -2.84 -2.10
N ARG A 77 13.43 -1.94 -1.69
CA ARG A 77 14.51 -2.31 -0.78
C ARG A 77 13.98 -2.67 0.61
N ARG A 78 12.98 -1.92 1.08
CA ARG A 78 12.36 -2.16 2.39
C ARG A 78 11.67 -3.51 2.45
N LEU A 79 11.02 -3.89 1.36
CA LEU A 79 10.22 -5.12 1.26
C LEU A 79 10.94 -6.21 0.46
N LYS A 80 12.23 -6.10 0.32
CA LYS A 80 13.04 -6.96 -0.55
C LYS A 80 12.79 -8.46 -0.33
N GLU A 81 12.82 -8.89 0.91
CA GLU A 81 12.67 -10.33 1.20
C GLU A 81 11.26 -10.81 0.88
N TYR A 82 10.25 -10.03 1.26
CA TYR A 82 8.87 -10.38 0.97
C TYR A 82 8.62 -10.48 -0.54
N LEU A 83 9.06 -9.44 -1.28
CA LEU A 83 8.85 -9.41 -2.75
C LEU A 83 9.63 -10.51 -3.44
N TYR A 84 10.82 -10.83 -2.97
CA TYR A 84 11.61 -11.93 -3.52
C TYR A 84 10.89 -13.27 -3.34
N GLN A 85 10.32 -13.52 -2.16
CA GLN A 85 9.53 -14.71 -1.90
C GLN A 85 8.33 -14.82 -2.83
N GLN A 86 7.77 -13.68 -3.24
CA GLN A 86 6.65 -13.63 -4.17
C GLN A 86 7.08 -13.65 -5.63
N LYS A 87 8.40 -13.68 -5.89
CA LYS A 87 8.98 -13.68 -7.25
C LYS A 87 8.55 -12.49 -8.09
N ILE A 88 8.48 -11.29 -7.48
CA ILE A 88 8.05 -10.08 -8.16
C ILE A 88 9.21 -9.11 -8.44
N LEU A 89 10.39 -9.41 -7.94
CA LEU A 89 11.57 -8.55 -8.17
C LEU A 89 12.15 -8.75 -9.54
#